data_69c44d79d01d10df3b1cf86a9c386ffe
#
_entry.id   69c44d79d01d10df3b1cf86a9c386ffe
#
_cell.length_a   1.000
_cell.length_b   1.000
_cell.length_c   1.000
_cell.angle_alpha   90.00
_cell.angle_beta   90.00
_cell.angle_gamma   90.00
#
_symmetry.space_group_name_H-M   'P 1'
#
loop_
_entity.id
_entity.type
_entity.pdbx_description
1 polymer ?
#
loop_
_entity_poly.entity_id
_entity_poly.type
_entity_poly.pdbx_seq_one_letter_code
_entity_poly.pdbx_strand_id
1 'polypeptide(L)'
;YVNLAMAVGMDNGLMTPVVYNAEKMTLSELVVAFKDVIGRTLDGKLAPSELQNSTFTISNLGMFGVQSFGPIINQPNSAILGVSATVEKPVVVNGEIVIRPIMSLGLTIDHRVVDGMAGAKFMKDLKALIEDPISMLV
;
A
#
# COMPACT_ATOMS: atom_id res chain seq x y z
N TYR A 1 -9.54 -14.42 -0.59
CA TYR A 1 -10.12 -13.06 -0.60
C TYR A 1 -9.08 -12.05 -0.10
N VAL A 2 -9.16 -10.82 -0.60
CA VAL A 2 -8.29 -9.72 -0.18
C VAL A 2 -9.15 -8.59 0.39
N ASN A 3 -9.06 -8.38 1.70
CA ASN A 3 -9.66 -7.23 2.37
C ASN A 3 -8.55 -6.23 2.66
N LEU A 4 -8.53 -5.17 1.89
CA LEU A 4 -7.40 -4.24 1.86
C LEU A 4 -7.68 -3.04 2.77
N ALA A 5 -6.89 -2.89 3.83
CA ALA A 5 -6.95 -1.73 4.71
C ALA A 5 -6.00 -0.61 4.22
N MET A 6 -6.42 0.63 4.42
CA MET A 6 -5.60 1.82 4.21
C MET A 6 -5.40 2.55 5.54
N ALA A 7 -4.16 2.79 5.93
CA ALA A 7 -3.87 3.60 7.11
C ALA A 7 -4.21 5.08 6.84
N VAL A 8 -5.11 5.65 7.64
CA VAL A 8 -5.56 7.04 7.54
C VAL A 8 -5.23 7.76 8.83
N GLY A 9 -4.31 8.73 8.77
CA GLY A 9 -3.97 9.60 9.90
C GLY A 9 -5.08 10.61 10.15
N MET A 10 -5.40 10.81 11.41
CA MET A 10 -6.36 11.80 11.91
C MET A 10 -5.72 12.63 13.02
N ASP A 11 -6.29 13.78 13.33
CA ASP A 11 -5.77 14.66 14.41
C ASP A 11 -5.66 13.92 15.75
N ASN A 12 -6.56 12.99 16.01
CA ASN A 12 -6.65 12.25 17.27
C ASN A 12 -6.13 10.81 17.18
N GLY A 13 -5.42 10.43 16.11
CA GLY A 13 -4.89 9.08 15.99
C GLY A 13 -4.88 8.53 14.58
N LEU A 14 -5.06 7.21 14.46
CA LEU A 14 -4.99 6.47 13.22
C LEU A 14 -6.19 5.54 13.09
N MET A 15 -6.80 5.51 11.91
CA MET A 15 -7.81 4.51 11.55
C MET A 15 -7.35 3.70 10.33
N THR A 16 -7.83 2.47 10.23
CA THR A 16 -7.49 1.55 9.13
C THR A 16 -8.76 1.02 8.46
N PRO A 17 -9.51 1.89 7.75
CA PRO A 17 -10.71 1.46 7.03
C PRO A 17 -10.38 0.39 5.99
N VAL A 18 -11.33 -0.50 5.75
CA VAL A 18 -11.16 -1.71 4.94
C VAL A 18 -12.07 -1.70 3.72
N VAL A 19 -11.49 -1.95 2.56
CA VAL A 19 -12.21 -2.29 1.33
C VAL A 19 -12.22 -3.79 1.18
N TYR A 20 -13.42 -4.40 1.20
CA TYR A 20 -13.59 -5.85 1.16
C TYR A 20 -13.57 -6.40 -0.25
N ASN A 21 -13.02 -7.61 -0.40
CA ASN A 21 -12.96 -8.33 -1.68
C ASN A 21 -12.33 -7.50 -2.80
N ALA A 22 -11.24 -6.81 -2.51
CA ALA A 22 -10.53 -5.95 -3.45
C ALA A 22 -10.08 -6.70 -4.71
N GLU A 23 -9.82 -8.01 -4.60
CA GLU A 23 -9.44 -8.87 -5.73
C GLU A 23 -10.53 -9.02 -6.80
N LYS A 24 -11.78 -8.69 -6.47
CA LYS A 24 -12.92 -8.77 -7.39
C LYS A 24 -13.24 -7.43 -8.07
N MET A 25 -12.55 -6.38 -7.67
CA MET A 25 -12.80 -5.02 -8.15
C MET A 25 -11.88 -4.69 -9.32
N THR A 26 -12.39 -3.98 -10.30
CA THR A 26 -11.56 -3.28 -11.28
C THR A 26 -10.80 -2.16 -10.58
N LEU A 27 -9.73 -1.67 -11.21
CA LEU A 27 -8.95 -0.54 -10.65
C LEU A 27 -9.84 0.69 -10.42
N SER A 28 -10.77 0.98 -11.33
CA SER A 28 -11.70 2.11 -11.20
C SER A 28 -12.63 1.96 -9.99
N GLU A 29 -13.20 0.77 -9.79
CA GLU A 29 -14.04 0.47 -8.64
C GLU A 29 -13.26 0.57 -7.34
N LEU A 30 -12.03 0.06 -7.32
CA LEU A 30 -11.15 0.11 -6.15
C LEU A 30 -10.82 1.56 -5.76
N VAL A 31 -10.52 2.42 -6.74
CA VAL A 31 -10.27 3.86 -6.51
C VAL A 31 -11.49 4.56 -5.91
N VAL A 32 -12.68 4.27 -6.42
CA VAL A 32 -13.94 4.83 -5.89
C VAL A 32 -14.20 4.36 -4.47
N ALA A 33 -14.03 3.06 -4.22
CA ALA A 33 -14.23 2.47 -2.89
C ALA A 33 -13.27 3.07 -1.85
N PHE A 34 -11.98 3.24 -2.18
CA PHE A 34 -11.02 3.88 -1.28
C PHE A 34 -11.32 5.35 -1.04
N LYS A 35 -11.68 6.11 -2.06
CA LYS A 35 -12.07 7.52 -1.88
C LYS A 35 -13.27 7.68 -0.96
N ASP A 36 -14.27 6.81 -1.10
CA ASP A 36 -15.45 6.81 -0.23
C ASP A 36 -15.08 6.50 1.22
N VAL A 37 -14.41 5.37 1.45
CA VAL A 37 -14.12 4.93 2.81
C VAL A 37 -13.15 5.87 3.53
N ILE A 38 -12.17 6.44 2.84
CA ILE A 38 -11.25 7.44 3.40
C ILE A 38 -12.01 8.74 3.73
N GLY A 39 -12.85 9.23 2.82
CA GLY A 39 -13.66 10.42 3.06
C GLY A 39 -14.57 10.27 4.27
N ARG A 40 -15.28 9.14 4.38
CA ARG A 40 -16.13 8.85 5.54
C ARG A 40 -15.34 8.67 6.84
N THR A 41 -14.10 8.17 6.75
CA THR A 41 -13.20 8.08 7.91
C THR A 41 -12.87 9.47 8.43
N LEU A 42 -12.46 10.39 7.55
CA LEU A 42 -12.13 11.77 7.91
C LEU A 42 -13.33 12.54 8.46
N ASP A 43 -14.53 12.25 7.96
CA ASP A 43 -15.79 12.83 8.44
C ASP A 43 -16.32 12.18 9.73
N GLY A 44 -15.67 11.15 10.26
CA GLY A 44 -16.14 10.41 11.43
C GLY A 44 -17.41 9.60 11.21
N LYS A 45 -17.70 9.21 9.96
CA LYS A 45 -18.93 8.49 9.55
C LYS A 45 -18.70 7.01 9.23
N LEU A 46 -17.57 6.46 9.63
CA LEU A 46 -17.23 5.08 9.37
C LEU A 46 -17.96 4.15 10.35
N ALA A 47 -18.52 3.06 9.84
CA ALA A 47 -19.10 2.03 10.69
C ALA A 47 -18.00 1.18 11.34
N PRO A 48 -18.13 0.75 12.61
CA PRO A 48 -17.12 -0.09 13.27
C PRO A 48 -16.79 -1.39 12.52
N SER A 49 -17.75 -1.95 11.79
CA SER A 49 -17.54 -3.14 10.95
C SER A 49 -16.56 -2.92 9.81
N GLU A 50 -16.42 -1.67 9.35
CA GLU A 50 -15.50 -1.30 8.25
C GLU A 50 -14.04 -1.13 8.72
N LEU A 51 -13.75 -1.38 9.98
CA LEU A 51 -12.41 -1.39 10.58
C LEU A 51 -11.88 -2.81 10.87
N GLN A 52 -12.63 -3.84 10.49
CA GLN A 52 -12.35 -5.22 10.89
C GLN A 52 -12.03 -6.10 9.68
N ASN A 53 -11.45 -7.27 9.96
CA ASN A 53 -11.23 -8.34 8.99
C ASN A 53 -10.36 -7.97 7.78
N SER A 54 -9.47 -6.99 7.93
CA SER A 54 -8.43 -6.76 6.91
C SER A 54 -7.48 -7.95 6.81
N THR A 55 -6.99 -8.20 5.61
CA THR A 55 -6.00 -9.25 5.33
C THR A 55 -4.63 -8.69 4.96
N PHE A 56 -4.58 -7.43 4.53
CA PHE A 56 -3.37 -6.70 4.19
C PHE A 56 -3.59 -5.20 4.43
N THR A 57 -2.56 -4.48 4.82
CA THR A 57 -2.64 -3.03 5.05
C THR A 57 -1.64 -2.28 4.19
N ILE A 58 -2.05 -1.11 3.70
CA ILE A 58 -1.17 -0.14 3.04
C ILE A 58 -1.10 1.12 3.89
N SER A 59 0.11 1.62 4.11
CA SER A 59 0.38 2.91 4.75
C SER A 59 1.13 3.81 3.79
N ASN A 60 0.57 4.96 3.45
CA ASN A 60 1.18 5.92 2.53
C ASN A 60 1.56 7.20 3.27
N LEU A 61 2.85 7.51 3.33
CA LEU A 61 3.41 8.73 3.90
C LEU A 61 4.07 9.64 2.84
N GLY A 62 3.85 9.35 1.58
CA GLY A 62 4.43 10.10 0.46
C GLY A 62 4.03 11.57 0.43
N MET A 63 2.80 11.88 0.86
CA MET A 63 2.29 13.25 0.93
C MET A 63 3.03 14.12 1.94
N PHE A 64 3.73 13.52 2.90
CA PHE A 64 4.56 14.21 3.89
C PHE A 64 6.03 14.30 3.47
N GLY A 65 6.39 13.88 2.26
CA GLY A 65 7.76 13.90 1.76
C GLY A 65 8.67 12.80 2.33
N VAL A 66 8.09 11.80 2.99
CA VAL A 66 8.85 10.66 3.53
C VAL A 66 9.37 9.80 2.37
N GLN A 67 10.69 9.68 2.26
CA GLN A 67 11.32 8.97 1.14
C GLN A 67 11.56 7.48 1.41
N SER A 68 11.53 7.06 2.66
CA SER A 68 11.67 5.66 3.07
C SER A 68 11.19 5.49 4.50
N PHE A 69 10.46 4.43 4.80
CA PHE A 69 10.10 4.05 6.17
C PHE A 69 9.71 2.58 6.25
N GLY A 70 9.82 2.00 7.44
CA GLY A 70 9.31 0.67 7.75
C GLY A 70 8.02 0.78 8.53
N PRO A 71 6.86 0.45 7.95
CA PRO A 71 5.59 0.48 8.65
C PRO A 71 5.51 -0.61 9.73
N ILE A 72 4.72 -0.37 10.77
CA ILE A 72 4.44 -1.34 11.83
C ILE A 72 3.19 -2.12 11.43
N ILE A 73 3.24 -3.44 11.58
CA ILE A 73 2.15 -4.35 11.20
C ILE A 73 0.86 -3.98 11.95
N ASN A 74 -0.22 -3.85 11.21
CA ASN A 74 -1.58 -3.72 11.72
C ASN A 74 -2.15 -5.12 12.03
N GLN A 75 -2.04 -5.54 13.28
CA GLN A 75 -2.54 -6.86 13.68
C GLN A 75 -4.06 -7.00 13.46
N PRO A 76 -4.56 -8.17 13.04
CA PRO A 76 -3.86 -9.47 12.89
C PRO A 76 -3.25 -9.72 11.50
N ASN A 77 -3.06 -8.69 10.66
CA ASN A 77 -2.38 -8.89 9.38
C ASN A 77 -0.96 -9.42 9.59
N SER A 78 -0.49 -10.21 8.65
CA SER A 78 0.89 -10.72 8.64
C SER A 78 1.87 -9.85 7.85
N ALA A 79 1.37 -8.83 7.16
CA ALA A 79 2.18 -7.91 6.38
C ALA A 79 1.53 -6.53 6.24
N ILE A 80 2.37 -5.52 6.02
CA ILE A 80 1.97 -4.15 5.70
C ILE A 80 2.94 -3.56 4.70
N LEU A 81 2.40 -2.86 3.70
CA LEU A 81 3.19 -2.14 2.69
C LEU A 81 3.26 -0.66 3.02
N GLY A 82 4.48 -0.14 3.13
CA GLY A 82 4.74 1.29 3.22
C GLY A 82 5.01 1.89 1.84
N VAL A 83 4.29 2.96 1.51
CA VAL A 83 4.45 3.72 0.27
C VAL A 83 5.03 5.08 0.61
N SER A 84 6.18 5.40 0.01
CA SER A 84 6.92 6.64 0.24
C SER A 84 6.69 7.67 -0.86
N ALA A 85 7.27 8.85 -0.70
CA ALA A 85 7.19 9.91 -1.70
C ALA A 85 7.87 9.49 -3.00
N THR A 86 7.30 9.92 -4.12
CA THR A 86 7.95 9.86 -5.42
C THR A 86 8.81 11.10 -5.58
N VAL A 87 10.11 10.90 -5.83
CA VAL A 87 11.07 11.99 -6.05
C VAL A 87 11.89 11.73 -7.31
N GLU A 88 12.21 12.80 -8.03
CA GLU A 88 13.12 12.71 -9.17
C GLU A 88 14.55 12.44 -8.68
N LYS A 89 15.17 11.41 -9.23
CA LYS A 89 16.56 11.03 -8.91
C LYS A 89 17.35 10.70 -10.18
N PRO A 90 18.67 10.97 -10.18
CA PRO A 90 19.55 10.45 -11.21
C PRO A 90 19.71 8.95 -11.01
N VAL A 91 19.41 8.20 -12.05
CA VAL A 91 19.52 6.73 -12.07
C VAL A 91 20.19 6.28 -13.35
N VAL A 92 20.76 5.07 -13.32
CA VAL A 92 21.35 4.46 -14.53
C VAL A 92 20.31 3.59 -15.24
N VAL A 93 20.06 3.93 -16.50
CA VAL A 93 19.18 3.15 -17.38
C VAL A 93 19.95 2.86 -18.69
N ASN A 94 20.14 1.58 -19.02
CA ASN A 94 20.88 1.15 -20.22
C ASN A 94 22.30 1.77 -20.33
N GLY A 95 23.00 1.89 -19.20
CA GLY A 95 24.34 2.46 -19.14
C GLY A 95 24.40 3.99 -19.16
N GLU A 96 23.28 4.68 -19.18
CA GLU A 96 23.20 6.14 -19.19
C GLU A 96 22.60 6.67 -17.89
N ILE A 97 23.06 7.84 -17.43
CA ILE A 97 22.50 8.54 -16.29
C ILE A 97 21.31 9.35 -16.78
N VAL A 98 20.14 9.05 -16.24
CA VAL A 98 18.88 9.73 -16.58
C VAL A 98 18.13 10.13 -15.33
N ILE A 99 17.27 11.14 -15.43
CA ILE A 99 16.37 11.54 -14.34
C ILE A 99 15.08 10.74 -14.45
N ARG A 100 14.70 10.09 -13.36
CA ARG A 100 13.46 9.30 -13.27
C ARG A 100 12.75 9.56 -11.93
N PRO A 101 11.41 9.50 -11.93
CA PRO A 101 10.65 9.48 -10.69
C PRO A 101 10.87 8.13 -9.99
N ILE A 102 11.37 8.19 -8.76
CA ILE A 102 11.68 7.01 -7.94
C ILE A 102 10.84 7.05 -6.67
N MET A 103 10.23 5.94 -6.34
CA MET A 103 9.45 5.73 -5.11
C MET A 103 9.97 4.49 -4.39
N SER A 104 10.23 4.63 -3.10
CA SER A 104 10.57 3.47 -2.26
C SER A 104 9.32 2.80 -1.71
N LEU A 105 9.29 1.49 -1.74
CA LEU A 105 8.29 0.66 -1.10
C LEU A 105 8.95 -0.17 0.02
N GLY A 106 8.35 -0.19 1.20
CA GLY A 106 8.81 -0.98 2.34
C GLY A 106 7.77 -2.00 2.75
N LEU A 107 8.12 -3.29 2.76
CA LEU A 107 7.25 -4.36 3.25
C LEU A 107 7.73 -4.80 4.63
N THR A 108 6.86 -4.70 5.63
CA THR A 108 7.07 -5.32 6.93
C THR A 108 6.26 -6.61 6.99
N ILE A 109 6.89 -7.69 7.41
CA ILE A 109 6.29 -9.03 7.51
C ILE A 109 6.41 -9.59 8.93
N ASP A 110 5.43 -10.38 9.34
CA ASP A 110 5.53 -11.21 10.55
C ASP A 110 6.30 -12.48 10.21
N HIS A 111 7.56 -12.55 10.63
CA HIS A 111 8.45 -13.65 10.28
C HIS A 111 8.05 -15.00 10.89
N ARG A 112 7.06 -15.03 11.77
CA ARG A 112 6.46 -16.29 12.28
C ARG A 112 5.53 -16.93 11.23
N VAL A 113 5.05 -16.16 10.26
CA VAL A 113 4.07 -16.58 9.25
C VAL A 113 4.63 -16.48 7.82
N VAL A 114 5.48 -15.50 7.57
CA VAL A 114 6.06 -15.21 6.26
C VAL A 114 7.58 -15.18 6.37
N ASP A 115 8.27 -15.96 5.56
CA ASP A 115 9.74 -15.91 5.50
C ASP A 115 10.25 -14.78 4.59
N GLY A 116 11.53 -14.45 4.75
CA GLY A 116 12.15 -13.37 4.00
C GLY A 116 12.16 -13.59 2.49
N MET A 117 12.24 -14.84 2.03
CA MET A 117 12.21 -15.19 0.61
C MET A 117 10.82 -14.94 0.01
N ALA A 118 9.75 -15.31 0.71
CA ALA A 118 8.39 -15.06 0.28
C ALA A 118 8.12 -13.55 0.17
N GLY A 119 8.53 -12.77 1.17
CA GLY A 119 8.43 -11.31 1.14
C GLY A 119 9.22 -10.68 -0.01
N ALA A 120 10.44 -11.14 -0.25
CA ALA A 120 11.28 -10.65 -1.34
C ALA A 120 10.69 -10.96 -2.73
N LYS A 121 10.13 -12.16 -2.93
CA LYS A 121 9.44 -12.53 -4.17
C LYS A 121 8.21 -11.66 -4.40
N PHE A 122 7.39 -11.45 -3.37
CA PHE A 122 6.24 -10.56 -3.43
C PHE A 122 6.65 -9.15 -3.88
N MET A 123 7.70 -8.59 -3.28
CA MET A 123 8.18 -7.24 -3.64
C MET A 123 8.74 -7.17 -5.06
N LYS A 124 9.40 -8.22 -5.51
CA LYS A 124 9.89 -8.33 -6.90
C LYS A 124 8.72 -8.28 -7.89
N ASP A 125 7.68 -9.08 -7.64
CA ASP A 125 6.52 -9.15 -8.52
C ASP A 125 5.71 -7.85 -8.48
N LEU A 126 5.52 -7.26 -7.30
CA LEU A 126 4.86 -5.96 -7.13
C LEU A 126 5.59 -4.86 -7.91
N LYS A 127 6.93 -4.80 -7.80
CA LYS A 127 7.74 -3.86 -8.56
C LYS A 127 7.54 -4.03 -10.06
N ALA A 128 7.58 -5.25 -10.56
CA ALA A 128 7.41 -5.55 -11.99
C ALA A 128 6.03 -5.06 -12.49
N LEU A 129 4.97 -5.29 -11.72
CA LEU A 129 3.60 -4.86 -12.07
C LEU A 129 3.44 -3.34 -12.05
N ILE A 130 4.09 -2.64 -11.12
CA ILE A 130 4.04 -1.17 -11.04
C ILE A 130 4.82 -0.54 -12.19
N GLU A 131 5.97 -1.11 -12.56
CA GLU A 131 6.82 -0.60 -13.65
C GLU A 131 6.28 -0.94 -15.05
N ASP A 132 5.43 -1.97 -15.17
CA ASP A 132 4.69 -2.34 -16.38
C ASP A 132 3.22 -2.63 -16.06
N PRO A 133 2.39 -1.58 -15.83
CA PRO A 133 1.00 -1.78 -15.43
C PRO A 133 0.14 -2.48 -16.48
N ILE A 134 0.53 -2.48 -17.74
CA ILE A 134 -0.19 -3.18 -18.81
C ILE A 134 -0.14 -4.69 -18.60
N SER A 135 0.93 -5.22 -18.01
CA SER A 135 1.08 -6.64 -17.69
C SER A 135 0.01 -7.15 -16.71
N MET A 136 -0.67 -6.28 -15.97
CA MET A 136 -1.78 -6.64 -15.11
C MET A 136 -3.09 -6.95 -15.86
N LEU A 137 -3.15 -6.62 -17.14
CA LEU A 137 -4.34 -6.79 -17.98
C LEU A 137 -4.31 -8.07 -18.85
N VAL A 138 -3.25 -8.87 -18.74
CA VAL A 138 -2.99 -10.06 -19.57
C VAL A 138 -3.18 -11.33 -18.72
#